data_2bcedbdec2075f04faa93f6aadbb7b18
#
_entry.id   2bcedbdec2075f04faa93f6aadbb7b18
#
_cell.length_a   1.000
_cell.length_b   1.000
_cell.length_c   1.000
_cell.angle_alpha   90.00
_cell.angle_beta   90.00
_cell.angle_gamma   90.00
#
_symmetry.space_group_name_H-M   'P 1'
#
loop_
_entity.id
_entity.type
_entity.pdbx_description
1 polymer ?
#
loop_
_entity_poly.entity_id
_entity_poly.type
_entity_poly.pdbx_seq_one_letter_code
_entity_poly.pdbx_strand_id
1 'polypeptide(L)'
;MISLNNEENIDEIQISDIPGGASAFEICAKFCYGMTVTLNAYNVIATRCAAEYLGMHENIEKGNLLFKIDVFLSSSIFRSWKDSIILLQTTKSLSPLDEEQKVVNRCIESIANKACVDVSKVDWSYTYNRKKLPEENGFESNQNGVRTRNVPKDWWVEDLCELEVDMYKSVITNIKTKEIQSNDVIGEALKAYAYRKLPNFSKGMIPCEDVSKHRLIVETIVKLLPSEKGSVSCRFLVKLLKAVIFVESEDRTRDVLVKRIGQQLEEASVNDILIKAPDGEITMYDVGIVHKIVREFLMKDHNSEIELVGGGELEGIRKPGILSDASKLMVAKLIDGYLAEIAKDPNLLLSDFLNLAELVSSISRPSHDGLYRAIDTYLKVKLIL
;
A
#
# COMPACT_ATOMS: atom_id res chain seq x y z
N MET A 1 -6.10 -41.58 -14.85
CA MET A 1 -6.75 -42.90 -15.08
C MET A 1 -7.67 -42.75 -16.27
N ILE A 2 -7.31 -43.30 -17.40
CA ILE A 2 -8.17 -43.40 -18.58
C ILE A 2 -9.01 -44.65 -18.38
N SER A 3 -10.31 -44.50 -18.10
CA SER A 3 -11.24 -45.61 -18.05
C SER A 3 -11.53 -46.04 -19.49
N LEU A 4 -10.92 -47.13 -19.90
CA LEU A 4 -11.25 -47.82 -21.12
C LEU A 4 -12.61 -48.54 -20.92
N ASN A 5 -13.72 -47.92 -21.34
CA ASN A 5 -15.00 -48.59 -21.51
C ASN A 5 -15.17 -48.96 -22.97
N ASN A 6 -15.51 -50.20 -23.13
CA ASN A 6 -15.70 -51.04 -24.32
C ASN A 6 -16.30 -50.45 -25.57
N GLU A 7 -15.71 -50.82 -26.71
CA GLU A 7 -16.29 -51.16 -28.00
C GLU A 7 -17.40 -50.24 -28.55
N GLU A 8 -16.97 -49.08 -29.00
CA GLU A 8 -17.53 -48.39 -30.19
C GLU A 8 -16.42 -47.47 -30.70
N ASN A 9 -16.22 -47.35 -32.02
CA ASN A 9 -15.21 -46.49 -32.64
C ASN A 9 -15.12 -45.15 -31.97
N ILE A 10 -14.19 -45.00 -31.02
CA ILE A 10 -13.92 -43.74 -30.34
C ILE A 10 -12.83 -43.03 -31.12
N ASP A 11 -13.25 -42.30 -32.17
CA ASP A 11 -12.39 -41.41 -32.91
C ASP A 11 -12.09 -40.13 -32.10
N GLU A 12 -12.79 -39.90 -30.99
CA GLU A 12 -12.63 -38.71 -30.14
C GLU A 12 -12.48 -39.08 -28.64
N ILE A 13 -11.40 -38.64 -28.03
CA ILE A 13 -11.20 -38.71 -26.58
C ILE A 13 -11.45 -37.34 -25.98
N GLN A 14 -12.52 -37.20 -25.17
CA GLN A 14 -12.76 -35.98 -24.41
C GLN A 14 -11.85 -35.93 -23.19
N ILE A 15 -11.01 -34.89 -23.12
CA ILE A 15 -10.16 -34.59 -21.97
C ILE A 15 -10.64 -33.28 -21.34
N SER A 16 -11.51 -33.39 -20.31
CA SER A 16 -12.22 -32.24 -19.76
C SER A 16 -11.48 -31.48 -18.69
N ASP A 17 -10.51 -32.10 -17.98
CA ASP A 17 -9.99 -31.56 -16.72
C ASP A 17 -8.47 -31.30 -16.72
N ILE A 18 -7.88 -31.02 -17.88
CA ILE A 18 -6.45 -30.66 -17.96
C ILE A 18 -6.21 -29.27 -17.37
N PRO A 19 -5.31 -29.14 -16.36
CA PRO A 19 -4.87 -27.86 -15.88
C PRO A 19 -4.29 -27.01 -17.01
N GLY A 20 -4.69 -25.74 -17.10
CA GLY A 20 -4.27 -24.84 -18.18
C GLY A 20 -5.04 -24.98 -19.49
N GLY A 21 -5.97 -25.95 -19.57
CA GLY A 21 -6.91 -26.12 -20.70
C GLY A 21 -6.28 -26.61 -22.01
N ALA A 22 -7.05 -26.46 -23.09
CA ALA A 22 -6.67 -26.98 -24.41
C ALA A 22 -5.34 -26.42 -24.95
N SER A 23 -5.03 -25.16 -24.71
CA SER A 23 -3.80 -24.54 -25.20
C SER A 23 -2.54 -25.09 -24.52
N ALA A 24 -2.61 -25.39 -23.22
CA ALA A 24 -1.52 -26.03 -22.50
C ALA A 24 -1.34 -27.49 -22.94
N PHE A 25 -2.43 -28.21 -23.13
CA PHE A 25 -2.42 -29.57 -23.69
C PHE A 25 -1.79 -29.62 -25.09
N GLU A 26 -2.17 -28.67 -25.96
CA GLU A 26 -1.61 -28.57 -27.31
C GLU A 26 -0.06 -28.46 -27.29
N ILE A 27 0.49 -27.65 -26.37
CA ILE A 27 1.94 -27.52 -26.20
C ILE A 27 2.56 -28.85 -25.76
N CYS A 28 1.94 -29.54 -24.79
CA CYS A 28 2.38 -30.86 -24.34
C CYS A 28 2.33 -31.90 -25.48
N ALA A 29 1.25 -31.95 -26.24
CA ALA A 29 1.11 -32.83 -27.38
C ALA A 29 2.17 -32.55 -28.47
N LYS A 30 2.34 -31.29 -28.87
CA LYS A 30 3.38 -30.87 -29.82
C LYS A 30 4.75 -31.31 -29.37
N PHE A 31 5.07 -31.21 -28.09
CA PHE A 31 6.31 -31.68 -27.53
C PHE A 31 6.50 -33.19 -27.71
N CYS A 32 5.46 -34.01 -27.41
CA CYS A 32 5.49 -35.47 -27.59
C CYS A 32 5.74 -35.88 -29.06
N TYR A 33 5.21 -35.09 -30.01
CA TYR A 33 5.44 -35.32 -31.45
C TYR A 33 6.76 -34.72 -31.96
N GLY A 34 7.65 -34.25 -31.08
CA GLY A 34 8.95 -33.67 -31.47
C GLY A 34 8.83 -32.32 -32.18
N MET A 35 7.69 -31.68 -32.11
CA MET A 35 7.48 -30.36 -32.72
C MET A 35 8.10 -29.25 -31.85
N THR A 36 8.50 -28.17 -32.50
CA THR A 36 8.98 -26.98 -31.78
C THR A 36 7.87 -26.34 -30.98
N VAL A 37 8.08 -26.16 -29.68
CA VAL A 37 7.15 -25.46 -28.78
C VAL A 37 7.76 -24.14 -28.35
N THR A 38 6.90 -23.10 -28.24
CA THR A 38 7.34 -21.77 -27.78
C THR A 38 6.78 -21.52 -26.38
N LEU A 39 7.67 -21.38 -25.41
CA LEU A 39 7.34 -21.01 -24.03
C LEU A 39 7.59 -19.52 -23.81
N ASN A 40 6.71 -18.89 -23.04
CA ASN A 40 6.82 -17.48 -22.62
C ASN A 40 6.20 -17.31 -21.23
N ALA A 41 6.27 -16.10 -20.66
CA ALA A 41 5.76 -15.82 -19.33
C ALA A 41 4.24 -16.03 -19.16
N TYR A 42 3.46 -15.99 -20.25
CA TYR A 42 2.00 -16.16 -20.21
C TYR A 42 1.54 -17.62 -20.22
N ASN A 43 2.31 -18.53 -20.86
CA ASN A 43 1.89 -19.91 -21.04
C ASN A 43 2.69 -20.93 -20.22
N VAL A 44 3.87 -20.57 -19.74
CA VAL A 44 4.79 -21.53 -19.11
C VAL A 44 4.22 -22.22 -17.88
N ILE A 45 3.45 -21.50 -17.03
CA ILE A 45 2.84 -22.09 -15.81
C ILE A 45 1.71 -23.03 -16.20
N ALA A 46 0.79 -22.60 -17.07
CA ALA A 46 -0.29 -23.45 -17.54
C ALA A 46 0.25 -24.74 -18.20
N THR A 47 1.30 -24.60 -19.02
CA THR A 47 1.99 -25.75 -19.64
C THR A 47 2.65 -26.65 -18.59
N ARG A 48 3.26 -26.06 -17.52
CA ARG A 48 3.85 -26.83 -16.43
C ARG A 48 2.82 -27.68 -15.71
N CYS A 49 1.66 -27.11 -15.39
CA CYS A 49 0.56 -27.80 -14.72
C CYS A 49 0.01 -28.94 -15.61
N ALA A 50 -0.15 -28.70 -16.92
CA ALA A 50 -0.56 -29.74 -17.86
C ALA A 50 0.48 -30.87 -17.98
N ALA A 51 1.77 -30.52 -18.05
CA ALA A 51 2.86 -31.49 -18.12
C ALA A 51 2.97 -32.32 -16.83
N GLU A 52 2.77 -31.72 -15.65
CA GLU A 52 2.70 -32.40 -14.36
C GLU A 52 1.53 -33.41 -14.33
N TYR A 53 0.34 -32.95 -14.72
CA TYR A 53 -0.87 -33.77 -14.82
C TYR A 53 -0.69 -34.96 -15.78
N LEU A 54 0.03 -34.75 -16.90
CA LEU A 54 0.32 -35.80 -17.89
C LEU A 54 1.51 -36.67 -17.51
N GLY A 55 2.17 -36.43 -16.37
CA GLY A 55 3.29 -37.22 -15.88
C GLY A 55 4.57 -37.08 -16.74
N MET A 56 4.80 -35.90 -17.36
CA MET A 56 5.95 -35.66 -18.24
C MET A 56 7.24 -35.35 -17.45
N HIS A 57 7.61 -36.25 -16.54
CA HIS A 57 8.75 -36.12 -15.64
C HIS A 57 10.06 -36.65 -16.24
N GLU A 58 11.19 -36.14 -15.74
CA GLU A 58 12.55 -36.51 -16.15
C GLU A 58 12.87 -37.97 -15.87
N ASN A 59 12.25 -38.61 -14.86
CA ASN A 59 12.42 -40.01 -14.53
C ASN A 59 11.76 -40.97 -15.54
N ILE A 60 10.82 -40.48 -16.35
CA ILE A 60 10.18 -41.27 -17.42
C ILE A 60 11.02 -41.20 -18.69
N GLU A 61 11.46 -39.99 -19.07
CA GLU A 61 12.28 -39.74 -20.23
C GLU A 61 13.23 -38.59 -19.99
N LYS A 62 14.50 -38.76 -20.29
CA LYS A 62 15.52 -37.70 -20.15
C LYS A 62 15.25 -36.53 -21.08
N GLY A 63 15.30 -35.32 -20.54
CA GLY A 63 15.02 -34.11 -21.29
C GLY A 63 13.52 -33.87 -21.51
N ASN A 64 12.66 -34.45 -20.68
CA ASN A 64 11.22 -34.32 -20.78
C ASN A 64 10.77 -32.85 -20.52
N LEU A 65 9.52 -32.54 -20.80
CA LEU A 65 9.00 -31.17 -20.85
C LEU A 65 9.12 -30.45 -19.52
N LEU A 66 8.83 -31.08 -18.37
CA LEU A 66 8.97 -30.45 -17.04
C LEU A 66 10.40 -29.98 -16.79
N PHE A 67 11.41 -30.81 -17.09
CA PHE A 67 12.82 -30.41 -16.97
C PHE A 67 13.13 -29.18 -17.84
N LYS A 68 12.68 -29.18 -19.09
CA LYS A 68 12.89 -28.03 -19.99
C LYS A 68 12.20 -26.77 -19.52
N ILE A 69 10.99 -26.88 -18.95
CA ILE A 69 10.27 -25.77 -18.33
C ILE A 69 11.05 -25.22 -17.13
N ASP A 70 11.56 -26.06 -16.23
CA ASP A 70 12.31 -25.63 -15.05
C ASP A 70 13.62 -24.94 -15.43
N VAL A 71 14.30 -25.43 -16.49
CA VAL A 71 15.48 -24.77 -17.07
C VAL A 71 15.08 -23.40 -17.65
N PHE A 72 13.98 -23.32 -18.41
CA PHE A 72 13.49 -22.07 -19.00
C PHE A 72 13.10 -21.05 -17.94
N LEU A 73 12.37 -21.46 -16.90
CA LEU A 73 12.03 -20.60 -15.76
C LEU A 73 13.29 -20.01 -15.13
N SER A 74 14.31 -20.83 -14.87
CA SER A 74 15.54 -20.44 -14.19
C SER A 74 16.47 -19.57 -15.05
N SER A 75 16.58 -19.90 -16.35
CA SER A 75 17.52 -19.25 -17.27
C SER A 75 16.97 -17.99 -17.92
N SER A 76 15.64 -17.87 -18.05
CA SER A 76 14.98 -16.76 -18.75
C SER A 76 14.03 -16.00 -17.82
N ILE A 77 12.92 -16.60 -17.41
CA ILE A 77 11.82 -15.92 -16.73
C ILE A 77 12.27 -15.25 -15.43
N PHE A 78 12.92 -16.00 -14.53
CA PHE A 78 13.40 -15.44 -13.27
C PHE A 78 14.56 -14.45 -13.42
N ARG A 79 15.16 -14.33 -14.60
CA ARG A 79 16.16 -13.29 -14.89
C ARG A 79 15.54 -11.98 -15.38
N SER A 80 14.38 -12.05 -16.03
CA SER A 80 13.68 -10.90 -16.54
C SER A 80 12.79 -10.27 -15.47
N TRP A 81 12.84 -8.95 -15.33
CA TRP A 81 11.95 -8.20 -14.42
C TRP A 81 10.48 -8.33 -14.82
N LYS A 82 10.20 -8.00 -16.10
CA LYS A 82 8.83 -8.02 -16.63
C LYS A 82 8.23 -9.43 -16.67
N ASP A 83 9.01 -10.41 -17.13
CA ASP A 83 8.51 -11.77 -17.24
C ASP A 83 8.22 -12.38 -15.86
N SER A 84 8.99 -12.05 -14.83
CA SER A 84 8.70 -12.46 -13.46
C SER A 84 7.36 -11.91 -12.96
N ILE A 85 7.04 -10.63 -13.25
CA ILE A 85 5.76 -10.02 -12.87
C ILE A 85 4.59 -10.65 -13.65
N ILE A 86 4.74 -10.83 -14.96
CA ILE A 86 3.73 -11.48 -15.81
C ILE A 86 3.48 -12.90 -15.33
N LEU A 87 4.53 -13.67 -15.07
CA LEU A 87 4.42 -15.01 -14.54
C LEU A 87 3.61 -15.04 -13.23
N LEU A 88 3.94 -14.16 -12.29
CA LEU A 88 3.24 -14.07 -11.01
C LEU A 88 1.74 -13.77 -11.21
N GLN A 89 1.38 -12.91 -12.16
CA GLN A 89 -0.02 -12.62 -12.47
C GLN A 89 -0.75 -13.84 -13.06
N THR A 90 -0.09 -14.67 -13.87
CA THR A 90 -0.71 -15.85 -14.48
C THR A 90 -0.99 -16.97 -13.48
N THR A 91 -0.31 -17.00 -12.32
CA THR A 91 -0.53 -18.01 -11.29
C THR A 91 -1.90 -17.91 -10.60
N LYS A 92 -2.59 -16.78 -10.72
CA LYS A 92 -3.90 -16.54 -10.08
C LYS A 92 -4.99 -17.51 -10.55
N SER A 93 -4.94 -17.96 -11.79
CA SER A 93 -5.97 -18.81 -12.41
C SER A 93 -5.80 -20.30 -12.16
N LEU A 94 -4.76 -20.69 -11.40
CA LEU A 94 -4.39 -22.09 -11.19
C LEU A 94 -4.69 -22.52 -9.76
N SER A 95 -5.12 -23.77 -9.60
CA SER A 95 -5.29 -24.38 -8.27
C SER A 95 -3.95 -24.48 -7.56
N PRO A 96 -3.87 -24.17 -6.26
CA PRO A 96 -2.62 -24.23 -5.52
C PRO A 96 -2.21 -25.67 -5.26
N LEU A 97 -1.41 -26.25 -6.15
CA LEU A 97 -0.65 -27.46 -5.86
C LEU A 97 0.68 -27.07 -5.22
N ASP A 98 1.25 -27.93 -4.37
CA ASP A 98 2.47 -27.64 -3.61
C ASP A 98 3.68 -27.24 -4.49
N GLU A 99 3.82 -27.86 -5.66
CA GLU A 99 4.89 -27.55 -6.61
C GLU A 99 4.72 -26.17 -7.27
N GLU A 100 3.49 -25.75 -7.52
CA GLU A 100 3.20 -24.42 -8.05
C GLU A 100 3.52 -23.34 -7.02
N GLN A 101 3.25 -23.59 -5.74
CA GLN A 101 3.62 -22.67 -4.65
C GLN A 101 5.14 -22.46 -4.60
N LYS A 102 5.96 -23.46 -4.90
CA LYS A 102 7.42 -23.30 -5.00
C LYS A 102 7.81 -22.34 -6.13
N VAL A 103 7.15 -22.45 -7.30
CA VAL A 103 7.40 -21.53 -8.42
C VAL A 103 6.97 -20.10 -8.07
N VAL A 104 5.80 -19.93 -7.44
CA VAL A 104 5.31 -18.63 -6.96
C VAL A 104 6.31 -17.99 -5.99
N ASN A 105 6.79 -18.75 -4.99
CA ASN A 105 7.76 -18.24 -4.01
C ASN A 105 9.08 -17.84 -4.66
N ARG A 106 9.61 -18.63 -5.61
CA ARG A 106 10.80 -18.28 -6.38
C ARG A 106 10.59 -17.04 -7.23
N CYS A 107 9.40 -16.85 -7.78
CA CYS A 107 9.03 -15.66 -8.54
C CYS A 107 9.03 -14.41 -7.66
N ILE A 108 8.37 -14.47 -6.50
CA ILE A 108 8.33 -13.39 -5.50
C ILE A 108 9.75 -13.02 -5.06
N GLU A 109 10.57 -14.02 -4.75
CA GLU A 109 11.95 -13.80 -4.35
C GLU A 109 12.77 -13.16 -5.47
N SER A 110 12.60 -13.61 -6.72
CA SER A 110 13.26 -13.03 -7.88
C SER A 110 12.90 -11.56 -8.09
N ILE A 111 11.61 -11.21 -7.98
CA ILE A 111 11.14 -9.83 -8.08
C ILE A 111 11.74 -8.99 -6.94
N ALA A 112 11.67 -9.48 -5.71
CA ALA A 112 12.20 -8.76 -4.55
C ALA A 112 13.72 -8.56 -4.64
N ASN A 113 14.48 -9.57 -5.10
CA ASN A 113 15.93 -9.44 -5.31
C ASN A 113 16.24 -8.34 -6.33
N LYS A 114 15.50 -8.27 -7.44
CA LYS A 114 15.71 -7.24 -8.46
C LYS A 114 15.33 -5.84 -7.99
N ALA A 115 14.21 -5.71 -7.26
CA ALA A 115 13.82 -4.43 -6.66
C ALA A 115 14.87 -3.89 -5.68
N CYS A 116 15.67 -4.78 -5.08
CA CYS A 116 16.73 -4.45 -4.13
C CYS A 116 18.14 -4.31 -4.77
N VAL A 117 18.26 -4.42 -6.09
CA VAL A 117 19.55 -4.21 -6.79
C VAL A 117 19.90 -2.72 -6.75
N ASP A 118 21.20 -2.44 -6.67
CA ASP A 118 21.74 -1.09 -6.81
C ASP A 118 21.27 -0.47 -8.13
N VAL A 119 20.74 0.75 -8.06
CA VAL A 119 20.18 1.47 -9.22
C VAL A 119 21.18 1.66 -10.36
N SER A 120 22.49 1.68 -10.05
CA SER A 120 23.55 1.77 -11.06
C SER A 120 23.67 0.53 -11.95
N LYS A 121 23.12 -0.61 -11.50
CA LYS A 121 23.13 -1.89 -12.19
C LYS A 121 21.81 -2.21 -12.88
N VAL A 122 20.83 -1.32 -12.81
CA VAL A 122 19.53 -1.50 -13.44
C VAL A 122 19.58 -1.03 -14.88
N ASP A 123 19.33 -1.96 -15.80
CA ASP A 123 19.12 -1.62 -17.21
C ASP A 123 17.68 -1.12 -17.41
N TRP A 124 17.53 0.20 -17.36
CA TRP A 124 16.24 0.84 -17.42
C TRP A 124 16.00 1.51 -18.77
N SER A 125 15.04 1.02 -19.51
CA SER A 125 14.62 1.65 -20.77
C SER A 125 13.50 2.66 -20.52
N TYR A 126 13.68 3.87 -21.06
CA TYR A 126 12.89 5.08 -20.86
C TYR A 126 11.45 5.05 -21.44
N THR A 127 10.79 3.93 -21.54
CA THR A 127 9.43 3.87 -22.07
C THR A 127 8.35 4.28 -21.07
N TYR A 128 8.72 4.57 -19.84
CA TYR A 128 7.78 5.02 -18.80
C TYR A 128 7.78 6.54 -18.69
N ASN A 129 6.74 7.18 -19.24
CA ASN A 129 6.33 8.51 -18.84
C ASN A 129 5.71 8.42 -17.44
N ARG A 130 6.51 8.63 -16.41
CA ARG A 130 6.02 8.75 -15.03
C ARG A 130 5.00 9.89 -15.01
N LYS A 131 3.71 9.55 -14.92
CA LYS A 131 2.68 10.55 -14.63
C LYS A 131 2.93 10.99 -13.18
N LYS A 132 3.38 12.23 -13.00
CA LYS A 132 3.47 12.87 -11.69
C LYS A 132 2.15 12.66 -10.97
N LEU A 133 2.19 12.12 -9.75
CA LEU A 133 1.01 12.05 -8.89
C LEU A 133 0.46 13.48 -8.68
N PRO A 134 -0.86 13.71 -8.66
CA PRO A 134 -1.48 15.04 -8.73
C PRO A 134 -1.17 16.01 -7.59
N GLU A 135 -0.31 15.69 -6.64
CA GLU A 135 -0.18 16.42 -5.36
C GLU A 135 1.20 16.99 -5.04
N GLU A 136 2.18 16.93 -5.92
CA GLU A 136 3.49 17.58 -5.69
C GLU A 136 3.52 18.98 -6.34
N ASN A 137 2.70 19.89 -5.82
CA ASN A 137 2.92 21.32 -5.96
C ASN A 137 3.79 21.81 -4.82
N GLY A 138 5.10 21.88 -5.04
CA GLY A 138 5.99 22.53 -4.12
C GLY A 138 7.41 22.00 -4.15
N PHE A 139 8.09 22.17 -5.25
CA PHE A 139 9.50 22.51 -5.41
C PHE A 139 9.87 22.26 -6.88
N GLU A 140 9.71 23.29 -7.70
CA GLU A 140 10.37 23.32 -8.99
C GLU A 140 11.87 23.49 -8.73
N SER A 141 12.62 22.41 -8.81
CA SER A 141 14.04 22.50 -9.03
C SER A 141 14.30 22.87 -10.50
N ASN A 142 14.54 24.13 -10.76
CA ASN A 142 15.19 24.58 -11.96
C ASN A 142 16.52 23.84 -12.13
N GLN A 143 16.57 22.84 -13.01
CA GLN A 143 17.81 22.27 -13.49
C GLN A 143 17.90 22.39 -15.00
N ASN A 144 18.46 23.50 -15.42
CA ASN A 144 19.22 23.58 -16.65
C ASN A 144 20.53 22.79 -16.44
N GLY A 145 20.69 21.67 -17.12
CA GLY A 145 21.97 20.96 -17.13
C GLY A 145 21.81 19.48 -17.43
N VAL A 146 22.44 19.05 -18.52
CA VAL A 146 22.82 17.68 -18.89
C VAL A 146 22.04 16.57 -18.18
N ARG A 147 21.09 15.95 -18.88
CA ARG A 147 20.31 14.80 -18.41
C ARG A 147 21.24 13.61 -18.13
N THR A 148 21.82 13.56 -16.94
CA THR A 148 22.37 12.31 -16.42
C THR A 148 21.20 11.37 -16.21
N ARG A 149 21.23 10.24 -16.90
CA ARG A 149 20.20 9.19 -16.87
C ARG A 149 20.27 8.42 -15.53
N ASN A 150 19.96 9.07 -14.40
CA ASN A 150 19.92 8.40 -13.12
C ASN A 150 18.59 7.64 -12.98
N VAL A 151 18.67 6.33 -12.87
CA VAL A 151 17.53 5.47 -12.55
C VAL A 151 17.01 5.88 -11.16
N PRO A 152 15.71 6.21 -11.01
CA PRO A 152 15.16 6.56 -9.70
C PRO A 152 15.18 5.34 -8.77
N LYS A 153 15.35 5.57 -7.45
CA LYS A 153 15.38 4.49 -6.45
C LYS A 153 14.08 3.67 -6.41
N ASP A 154 12.99 4.27 -6.80
CA ASP A 154 11.64 3.72 -6.84
C ASP A 154 11.21 3.24 -8.25
N TRP A 155 12.17 2.94 -9.12
CA TRP A 155 11.96 2.54 -10.53
C TRP A 155 10.98 1.36 -10.70
N TRP A 156 10.89 0.49 -9.71
CA TRP A 156 10.10 -0.74 -9.69
C TRP A 156 8.65 -0.55 -9.21
N VAL A 157 8.35 0.58 -8.59
CA VAL A 157 7.09 0.83 -7.87
C VAL A 157 5.87 0.76 -8.77
N GLU A 158 5.91 1.40 -9.94
CA GLU A 158 4.76 1.45 -10.84
C GLU A 158 4.40 0.06 -11.42
N ASP A 159 5.41 -0.73 -11.77
CA ASP A 159 5.19 -2.07 -12.32
C ASP A 159 4.51 -2.99 -11.30
N LEU A 160 4.86 -2.88 -10.02
CA LEU A 160 4.24 -3.67 -8.96
C LEU A 160 2.80 -3.21 -8.65
N CYS A 161 2.41 -2.00 -9.02
CA CYS A 161 1.03 -1.56 -8.87
C CYS A 161 0.03 -2.34 -9.73
N GLU A 162 0.48 -3.06 -10.75
CA GLU A 162 -0.38 -3.93 -11.56
C GLU A 162 -0.75 -5.24 -10.85
N LEU A 163 0.01 -5.66 -9.82
CA LEU A 163 -0.27 -6.88 -9.07
C LEU A 163 -1.58 -6.80 -8.28
N GLU A 164 -2.23 -7.94 -8.11
CA GLU A 164 -3.33 -8.10 -7.16
C GLU A 164 -2.83 -8.01 -5.71
N VAL A 165 -3.72 -7.67 -4.78
CA VAL A 165 -3.36 -7.29 -3.41
C VAL A 165 -2.56 -8.35 -2.68
N ASP A 166 -2.87 -9.63 -2.83
CA ASP A 166 -2.17 -10.72 -2.14
C ASP A 166 -0.75 -10.91 -2.66
N MET A 167 -0.60 -10.84 -4.00
CA MET A 167 0.70 -10.90 -4.65
C MET A 167 1.55 -9.67 -4.31
N TYR A 168 0.94 -8.47 -4.36
CA TYR A 168 1.59 -7.23 -3.96
C TYR A 168 2.08 -7.30 -2.51
N LYS A 169 1.21 -7.74 -1.59
CA LYS A 169 1.57 -7.95 -0.17
C LYS A 169 2.78 -8.87 -0.03
N SER A 170 2.77 -10.01 -0.72
CA SER A 170 3.85 -10.99 -0.64
C SER A 170 5.18 -10.44 -1.16
N VAL A 171 5.16 -9.72 -2.28
CA VAL A 171 6.35 -9.08 -2.86
C VAL A 171 6.89 -7.97 -1.95
N ILE A 172 6.04 -7.04 -1.49
CA ILE A 172 6.47 -5.93 -0.61
C ILE A 172 6.99 -6.47 0.73
N THR A 173 6.34 -7.50 1.30
CA THR A 173 6.84 -8.15 2.51
C THR A 173 8.25 -8.72 2.29
N ASN A 174 8.49 -9.40 1.17
CA ASN A 174 9.80 -9.95 0.84
C ASN A 174 10.85 -8.84 0.60
N ILE A 175 10.49 -7.73 -0.04
CA ILE A 175 11.38 -6.56 -0.19
C ILE A 175 11.75 -5.99 1.19
N LYS A 176 10.76 -5.84 2.10
CA LYS A 176 11.00 -5.33 3.46
C LYS A 176 11.92 -6.21 4.29
N THR A 177 11.78 -7.54 4.20
CA THR A 177 12.64 -8.49 4.95
C THR A 177 14.11 -8.45 4.52
N LYS A 178 14.42 -7.91 3.34
CA LYS A 178 15.79 -7.73 2.87
C LYS A 178 16.50 -6.52 3.48
N GLU A 179 15.75 -5.57 4.07
CA GLU A 179 16.25 -4.36 4.73
C GLU A 179 17.20 -3.50 3.86
N ILE A 180 17.12 -3.64 2.54
CA ILE A 180 17.96 -2.88 1.59
C ILE A 180 17.27 -1.60 1.15
N GLN A 181 15.93 -1.66 0.94
CA GLN A 181 15.15 -0.50 0.53
C GLN A 181 14.82 0.38 1.74
N SER A 182 14.96 1.71 1.58
CA SER A 182 14.60 2.65 2.64
C SER A 182 13.09 2.66 2.89
N ASN A 183 12.70 2.99 4.12
CA ASN A 183 11.31 3.09 4.52
C ASN A 183 10.52 4.13 3.70
N ASP A 184 11.19 5.18 3.22
CA ASP A 184 10.58 6.20 2.34
C ASP A 184 10.18 5.61 0.98
N VAL A 185 11.05 4.79 0.38
CA VAL A 185 10.75 4.12 -0.90
C VAL A 185 9.61 3.13 -0.74
N ILE A 186 9.57 2.39 0.37
CA ILE A 186 8.42 1.53 0.69
C ILE A 186 7.14 2.36 0.89
N GLY A 187 7.24 3.50 1.58
CA GLY A 187 6.13 4.44 1.74
C GLY A 187 5.58 4.94 0.42
N GLU A 188 6.45 5.35 -0.51
CA GLU A 188 6.05 5.77 -1.85
C GLU A 188 5.43 4.63 -2.67
N ALA A 189 5.94 3.39 -2.53
CA ALA A 189 5.34 2.23 -3.17
C ALA A 189 3.90 1.97 -2.70
N LEU A 190 3.66 2.03 -1.39
CA LEU A 190 2.31 1.87 -0.81
C LEU A 190 1.38 3.00 -1.24
N LYS A 191 1.88 4.23 -1.29
CA LYS A 191 1.14 5.40 -1.78
C LYS A 191 0.75 5.23 -3.25
N ALA A 192 1.70 4.87 -4.12
CA ALA A 192 1.44 4.61 -5.54
C ALA A 192 0.38 3.51 -5.73
N TYR A 193 0.48 2.42 -4.97
CA TYR A 193 -0.48 1.32 -5.00
C TYR A 193 -1.88 1.77 -4.58
N ALA A 194 -2.00 2.57 -3.50
CA ALA A 194 -3.28 3.14 -3.05
C ALA A 194 -3.93 4.00 -4.15
N TYR A 195 -3.17 4.91 -4.77
CA TYR A 195 -3.68 5.76 -5.83
C TYR A 195 -4.06 5.00 -7.11
N ARG A 196 -3.41 3.87 -7.38
CA ARG A 196 -3.69 3.03 -8.56
C ARG A 196 -4.90 2.14 -8.36
N LYS A 197 -5.05 1.54 -7.17
CA LYS A 197 -6.05 0.49 -6.90
C LYS A 197 -7.32 1.01 -6.23
N LEU A 198 -7.29 2.18 -5.57
CA LEU A 198 -8.46 2.75 -4.91
C LEU A 198 -9.02 3.89 -5.77
N PRO A 199 -10.18 3.71 -6.41
CA PRO A 199 -10.78 4.76 -7.23
C PRO A 199 -11.14 5.98 -6.38
N ASN A 200 -10.92 7.18 -6.91
CA ASN A 200 -11.17 8.47 -6.24
C ASN A 200 -10.45 8.67 -4.89
N PHE A 201 -9.44 7.86 -4.58
CA PHE A 201 -8.65 7.99 -3.36
C PHE A 201 -8.06 9.40 -3.17
N SER A 202 -7.69 10.09 -4.25
CA SER A 202 -7.23 11.48 -4.23
C SER A 202 -8.27 12.45 -3.65
N LYS A 203 -9.56 12.18 -3.87
CA LYS A 203 -10.69 12.99 -3.40
C LYS A 203 -11.20 12.56 -2.02
N GLY A 204 -10.64 11.49 -1.43
CA GLY A 204 -11.10 10.94 -0.16
C GLY A 204 -12.47 10.26 -0.22
N MET A 205 -12.92 9.87 -1.42
CA MET A 205 -14.18 9.16 -1.64
C MET A 205 -13.88 7.89 -2.44
N ILE A 206 -14.30 6.73 -1.92
CA ILE A 206 -14.19 5.44 -2.61
C ILE A 206 -15.61 5.09 -3.10
N PRO A 207 -15.81 4.65 -4.36
CA PRO A 207 -17.12 4.19 -4.81
C PRO A 207 -17.62 2.99 -4.01
N CYS A 208 -18.93 2.88 -3.82
CA CYS A 208 -19.56 1.77 -3.10
C CYS A 208 -19.48 0.41 -3.83
N GLU A 209 -18.99 0.39 -5.06
CA GLU A 209 -18.75 -0.84 -5.80
C GLU A 209 -17.55 -1.59 -5.19
N ASP A 210 -17.68 -2.88 -4.91
CA ASP A 210 -16.63 -3.75 -4.36
C ASP A 210 -16.00 -3.31 -3.03
N VAL A 211 -16.80 -2.86 -2.06
CA VAL A 211 -16.34 -2.41 -0.74
C VAL A 211 -15.41 -3.45 -0.07
N SER A 212 -15.72 -4.74 -0.19
CA SER A 212 -14.90 -5.82 0.39
C SER A 212 -13.49 -5.86 -0.20
N LYS A 213 -13.37 -5.68 -1.52
CA LYS A 213 -12.06 -5.61 -2.21
C LYS A 213 -11.29 -4.36 -1.78
N HIS A 214 -11.93 -3.22 -1.70
CA HIS A 214 -11.30 -1.97 -1.27
C HIS A 214 -10.87 -2.05 0.20
N ARG A 215 -11.68 -2.67 1.08
CA ARG A 215 -11.31 -2.94 2.47
C ARG A 215 -10.04 -3.77 2.57
N LEU A 216 -9.95 -4.87 1.84
CA LEU A 216 -8.76 -5.72 1.81
C LEU A 216 -7.50 -4.94 1.37
N ILE A 217 -7.64 -4.08 0.34
CA ILE A 217 -6.52 -3.25 -0.15
C ILE A 217 -6.08 -2.26 0.94
N VAL A 218 -7.02 -1.52 1.54
CA VAL A 218 -6.72 -0.51 2.57
C VAL A 218 -6.06 -1.16 3.79
N GLU A 219 -6.63 -2.25 4.31
CA GLU A 219 -6.06 -2.98 5.45
C GLU A 219 -4.67 -3.54 5.16
N THR A 220 -4.46 -4.05 3.94
CA THR A 220 -3.15 -4.54 3.52
C THR A 220 -2.13 -3.41 3.49
N ILE A 221 -2.49 -2.25 2.92
CA ILE A 221 -1.60 -1.09 2.91
C ILE A 221 -1.25 -0.68 4.34
N VAL A 222 -2.24 -0.57 5.24
CA VAL A 222 -2.00 -0.18 6.64
C VAL A 222 -1.08 -1.16 7.36
N LYS A 223 -1.26 -2.47 7.15
CA LYS A 223 -0.39 -3.51 7.72
C LYS A 223 1.05 -3.46 7.19
N LEU A 224 1.24 -3.01 5.95
CA LEU A 224 2.56 -2.91 5.31
C LEU A 224 3.28 -1.60 5.60
N LEU A 225 2.61 -0.57 6.14
CA LEU A 225 3.24 0.72 6.44
C LEU A 225 4.54 0.54 7.25
N PRO A 226 5.63 1.21 6.87
CA PRO A 226 6.85 1.23 7.68
C PRO A 226 6.57 1.83 9.05
N SER A 227 7.23 1.36 10.11
CA SER A 227 7.03 1.88 11.48
C SER A 227 7.70 3.24 11.71
N GLU A 228 8.69 3.60 10.92
CA GLU A 228 9.45 4.82 11.05
C GLU A 228 8.59 6.07 10.80
N LYS A 229 8.73 7.07 11.68
CA LYS A 229 8.07 8.38 11.53
C LYS A 229 8.63 9.08 10.29
N GLY A 230 7.75 9.72 9.51
CA GLY A 230 8.13 10.47 8.30
C GLY A 230 8.30 9.62 7.04
N SER A 231 8.36 8.27 7.15
CA SER A 231 8.42 7.38 5.97
C SER A 231 7.22 7.51 5.04
N VAL A 232 6.12 8.03 5.54
CA VAL A 232 4.92 8.42 4.76
C VAL A 232 4.39 9.75 5.28
N SER A 233 3.91 10.61 4.39
CA SER A 233 3.40 11.93 4.78
C SER A 233 2.13 11.83 5.64
N CYS A 234 1.94 12.77 6.57
CA CYS A 234 0.74 12.88 7.38
C CYS A 234 -0.52 12.93 6.50
N ARG A 235 -0.49 13.68 5.41
CA ARG A 235 -1.58 13.78 4.44
C ARG A 235 -1.99 12.44 3.84
N PHE A 236 -1.04 11.57 3.51
CA PHE A 236 -1.34 10.23 3.02
C PHE A 236 -1.99 9.35 4.09
N LEU A 237 -1.50 9.41 5.34
CA LEU A 237 -2.10 8.70 6.47
C LEU A 237 -3.54 9.14 6.72
N VAL A 238 -3.83 10.45 6.65
CA VAL A 238 -5.20 10.95 6.79
C VAL A 238 -6.11 10.49 5.65
N LYS A 239 -5.61 10.44 4.42
CA LYS A 239 -6.38 9.86 3.30
C LYS A 239 -6.68 8.38 3.52
N LEU A 240 -5.71 7.61 4.02
CA LEU A 240 -5.95 6.21 4.41
C LEU A 240 -6.99 6.11 5.52
N LEU A 241 -6.94 7.00 6.52
CA LEU A 241 -7.93 7.02 7.60
C LEU A 241 -9.34 7.28 7.06
N LYS A 242 -9.49 8.27 6.17
CA LYS A 242 -10.77 8.53 5.48
C LYS A 242 -11.25 7.30 4.70
N ALA A 243 -10.33 6.59 4.03
CA ALA A 243 -10.65 5.35 3.32
C ALA A 243 -11.07 4.23 4.28
N VAL A 244 -10.37 4.03 5.40
CA VAL A 244 -10.69 3.04 6.45
C VAL A 244 -12.09 3.26 7.02
N ILE A 245 -12.45 4.53 7.30
CA ILE A 245 -13.79 4.90 7.79
C ILE A 245 -14.85 4.55 6.74
N PHE A 246 -14.60 4.94 5.50
CA PHE A 246 -15.55 4.73 4.40
C PHE A 246 -15.81 3.25 4.10
N VAL A 247 -14.79 2.39 4.13
CA VAL A 247 -14.95 0.94 3.88
C VAL A 247 -15.36 0.17 5.14
N GLU A 248 -15.64 0.85 6.25
CA GLU A 248 -16.02 0.25 7.53
C GLU A 248 -15.06 -0.87 7.97
N SER A 249 -13.76 -0.56 7.93
CA SER A 249 -12.73 -1.50 8.37
C SER A 249 -12.70 -1.65 9.89
N GLU A 250 -11.99 -2.67 10.39
CA GLU A 250 -11.85 -2.94 11.82
C GLU A 250 -11.30 -1.74 12.60
N ASP A 251 -11.79 -1.54 13.83
CA ASP A 251 -11.36 -0.46 14.73
C ASP A 251 -9.86 -0.44 14.96
N ARG A 252 -9.22 -1.62 15.02
CA ARG A 252 -7.75 -1.74 15.16
C ARG A 252 -7.00 -1.04 14.03
N THR A 253 -7.49 -1.14 12.80
CA THR A 253 -6.87 -0.49 11.63
C THR A 253 -6.98 1.01 11.74
N ARG A 254 -8.13 1.52 12.23
CA ARG A 254 -8.38 2.93 12.51
C ARG A 254 -7.44 3.45 13.60
N ASP A 255 -7.32 2.74 14.71
CA ASP A 255 -6.49 3.14 15.86
C ASP A 255 -5.00 3.23 15.50
N VAL A 256 -4.50 2.29 14.67
CA VAL A 256 -3.12 2.36 14.15
C VAL A 256 -2.89 3.64 13.38
N LEU A 257 -3.82 4.06 12.51
CA LEU A 257 -3.68 5.30 11.75
C LEU A 257 -3.83 6.54 12.61
N VAL A 258 -4.79 6.55 13.56
CA VAL A 258 -4.98 7.65 14.53
C VAL A 258 -3.68 7.90 15.30
N LYS A 259 -3.07 6.84 15.83
CA LYS A 259 -1.79 6.93 16.55
C LYS A 259 -0.67 7.48 15.65
N ARG A 260 -0.56 7.00 14.43
CA ARG A 260 0.50 7.45 13.50
C ARG A 260 0.31 8.89 13.05
N ILE A 261 -0.93 9.32 12.78
CA ILE A 261 -1.24 10.70 12.44
C ILE A 261 -0.91 11.61 13.63
N GLY A 262 -1.29 11.21 14.85
CA GLY A 262 -0.92 11.95 16.08
C GLY A 262 0.60 12.14 16.22
N GLN A 263 1.41 11.15 15.85
CA GLN A 263 2.88 11.25 15.94
C GLN A 263 3.50 12.31 15.01
N GLN A 264 2.80 12.74 13.96
CA GLN A 264 3.28 13.74 12.98
C GLN A 264 2.20 14.76 12.60
N LEU A 265 1.32 15.09 13.58
CA LEU A 265 0.18 15.98 13.37
C LEU A 265 0.61 17.41 12.99
N GLU A 266 1.81 17.82 13.39
CA GLU A 266 2.42 19.11 13.03
C GLU A 266 2.58 19.32 11.51
N GLU A 267 2.56 18.24 10.70
CA GLU A 267 2.66 18.29 9.24
C GLU A 267 1.29 18.46 8.55
N ALA A 268 0.19 18.32 9.30
CA ALA A 268 -1.15 18.34 8.73
C ALA A 268 -1.64 19.77 8.44
N SER A 269 -2.49 19.90 7.44
CA SER A 269 -3.29 21.11 7.20
C SER A 269 -4.71 20.95 7.74
N VAL A 270 -5.43 22.08 7.92
CA VAL A 270 -6.84 22.07 8.36
C VAL A 270 -7.69 21.21 7.42
N ASN A 271 -7.51 21.34 6.11
CA ASN A 271 -8.27 20.58 5.12
C ASN A 271 -8.01 19.06 5.21
N ASP A 272 -6.83 18.65 5.65
CA ASP A 272 -6.53 17.25 5.82
C ASP A 272 -7.38 16.65 6.95
N ILE A 273 -7.48 17.33 8.11
CA ILE A 273 -8.18 16.84 9.30
C ILE A 273 -9.70 17.11 9.30
N LEU A 274 -10.25 17.80 8.29
CA LEU A 274 -11.68 17.86 8.06
C LEU A 274 -12.16 16.49 7.53
N ILE A 275 -12.52 15.61 8.46
CA ILE A 275 -13.02 14.26 8.20
C ILE A 275 -14.53 14.30 8.29
N LYS A 276 -15.23 13.90 7.23
CA LYS A 276 -16.68 13.84 7.24
C LYS A 276 -17.17 12.85 8.28
N ALA A 277 -18.26 13.20 8.96
CA ALA A 277 -18.95 12.29 9.87
C ALA A 277 -19.52 11.09 9.08
N PRO A 278 -19.66 9.92 9.72
CA PRO A 278 -20.31 8.76 9.13
C PRO A 278 -21.77 9.08 8.74
N ASP A 279 -22.28 8.34 7.75
CA ASP A 279 -23.67 8.47 7.32
C ASP A 279 -24.63 8.14 8.49
N GLY A 280 -25.55 9.07 8.76
CA GLY A 280 -26.51 8.99 9.89
C GLY A 280 -26.13 9.84 11.09
N GLU A 281 -24.92 10.41 11.16
CA GLU A 281 -24.61 11.44 12.14
C GLU A 281 -25.16 12.81 11.72
N ILE A 282 -25.49 13.63 12.73
CA ILE A 282 -26.12 14.94 12.52
C ILE A 282 -25.08 16.00 12.16
N THR A 283 -23.83 15.81 12.61
CA THR A 283 -22.72 16.73 12.40
C THR A 283 -22.09 16.55 11.02
N MET A 284 -21.54 17.62 10.45
CA MET A 284 -20.83 17.57 9.17
C MET A 284 -19.50 16.84 9.26
N TYR A 285 -18.84 16.91 10.42
CA TYR A 285 -17.49 16.38 10.62
C TYR A 285 -17.41 15.48 11.86
N ASP A 286 -16.56 14.44 11.79
CA ASP A 286 -16.24 13.57 12.91
C ASP A 286 -15.22 14.26 13.85
N VAL A 287 -15.73 14.99 14.82
CA VAL A 287 -14.92 15.70 15.82
C VAL A 287 -14.26 14.70 16.77
N GLY A 288 -14.91 13.57 17.04
CA GLY A 288 -14.41 12.54 17.94
C GLY A 288 -13.10 11.93 17.47
N ILE A 289 -12.95 11.68 16.16
CA ILE A 289 -11.70 11.14 15.62
C ILE A 289 -10.55 12.15 15.67
N VAL A 290 -10.86 13.44 15.42
CA VAL A 290 -9.85 14.51 15.53
C VAL A 290 -9.41 14.67 16.98
N HIS A 291 -10.34 14.60 17.93
CA HIS A 291 -10.03 14.60 19.36
C HIS A 291 -9.08 13.45 19.75
N LYS A 292 -9.30 12.23 19.23
CA LYS A 292 -8.40 11.09 19.45
C LYS A 292 -7.00 11.35 18.87
N ILE A 293 -6.91 11.90 17.66
CA ILE A 293 -5.63 12.24 17.01
C ILE A 293 -4.84 13.25 17.82
N VAL A 294 -5.50 14.31 18.33
CA VAL A 294 -4.85 15.33 19.17
C VAL A 294 -4.38 14.74 20.49
N ARG A 295 -5.16 13.86 21.12
CA ARG A 295 -4.73 13.15 22.33
C ARG A 295 -3.48 12.31 22.10
N GLU A 296 -3.39 11.59 20.99
CA GLU A 296 -2.19 10.80 20.65
C GLU A 296 -0.96 11.71 20.46
N PHE A 297 -1.14 12.91 19.90
CA PHE A 297 -0.07 13.90 19.82
C PHE A 297 0.42 14.33 21.21
N LEU A 298 -0.52 14.64 22.13
CA LEU A 298 -0.18 15.08 23.49
C LEU A 298 0.44 13.97 24.35
N MET A 299 -0.03 12.73 24.22
CA MET A 299 0.54 11.59 24.96
C MET A 299 2.01 11.34 24.66
N LYS A 300 2.51 11.79 23.51
CA LYS A 300 3.91 11.72 23.16
C LYS A 300 4.79 12.58 24.09
N ASP A 301 4.27 13.71 24.55
CA ASP A 301 4.99 14.62 25.46
C ASP A 301 5.09 14.01 26.86
N HIS A 302 4.02 13.39 27.37
CA HIS A 302 3.97 12.77 28.70
C HIS A 302 4.87 11.53 28.85
N ASN A 303 4.97 10.71 27.81
CA ASN A 303 5.81 9.51 27.86
C ASN A 303 7.32 9.84 27.91
N SER A 304 7.73 11.02 27.46
CA SER A 304 9.10 11.50 27.55
C SER A 304 9.49 12.01 28.94
N GLU A 305 8.53 12.48 29.74
CA GLU A 305 8.79 12.97 31.11
C GLU A 305 9.00 11.83 32.10
N ILE A 306 8.39 10.67 31.87
CA ILE A 306 8.48 9.51 32.78
C ILE A 306 9.86 8.81 32.69
N GLU A 307 10.53 8.86 31.51
CA GLU A 307 11.88 8.30 31.36
C GLU A 307 13.01 9.17 31.96
N LEU A 308 12.72 10.40 32.39
CA LEU A 308 13.72 11.35 32.91
C LEU A 308 14.02 11.20 34.41
N VAL A 309 13.31 10.33 35.17
CA VAL A 309 13.49 10.17 36.63
C VAL A 309 14.60 9.19 36.99
N GLY A 310 15.30 8.61 36.03
CA GLY A 310 16.39 7.62 36.23
C GLY A 310 17.74 8.03 35.64
N GLY A 311 18.48 8.95 36.29
CA GLY A 311 19.94 8.93 36.28
C GLY A 311 20.72 9.70 35.22
N GLY A 312 21.46 10.74 35.62
CA GLY A 312 22.80 11.10 35.13
C GLY A 312 22.86 12.13 34.00
N GLU A 313 23.36 13.30 34.35
CA GLU A 313 23.81 14.39 33.50
C GLU A 313 24.78 13.93 32.40
N LEU A 314 24.39 14.11 31.12
CA LEU A 314 25.30 14.26 29.97
C LEU A 314 24.73 15.31 29.03
N GLU A 315 25.40 16.44 28.96
CA GLU A 315 25.13 17.56 28.06
C GLU A 315 25.26 17.15 26.58
N GLY A 316 24.31 17.55 25.75
CA GLY A 316 24.53 17.76 24.30
C GLY A 316 23.79 16.84 23.31
N ILE A 317 23.02 15.82 23.74
CA ILE A 317 22.27 14.97 22.79
C ILE A 317 20.79 15.29 22.90
N ARG A 318 20.19 15.86 21.85
CA ARG A 318 18.72 16.01 21.74
C ARG A 318 18.08 14.63 21.87
N LYS A 319 17.45 14.36 23.01
CA LYS A 319 16.74 13.10 23.27
C LYS A 319 15.53 13.01 22.31
N PRO A 320 15.33 11.91 21.58
CA PRO A 320 14.14 11.71 20.76
C PRO A 320 12.94 11.47 21.70
N GLY A 321 12.00 12.42 21.76
CA GLY A 321 10.78 12.24 22.54
C GLY A 321 10.08 13.54 22.96
N ILE A 322 10.79 14.60 23.22
CA ILE A 322 10.20 15.88 23.64
C ILE A 322 9.64 16.60 22.42
N LEU A 323 8.33 16.92 22.46
CA LEU A 323 7.71 17.76 21.44
C LEU A 323 8.37 19.14 21.48
N SER A 324 8.89 19.59 20.32
CA SER A 324 9.43 20.94 20.23
C SER A 324 8.33 21.97 20.42
N ASP A 325 8.64 23.13 21.00
CA ASP A 325 7.68 24.23 21.12
C ASP A 325 7.13 24.65 19.73
N ALA A 326 7.95 24.51 18.69
CA ALA A 326 7.51 24.74 17.33
C ALA A 326 6.41 23.77 16.89
N SER A 327 6.54 22.45 17.17
CA SER A 327 5.51 21.45 16.87
C SER A 327 4.22 21.71 17.64
N LYS A 328 4.33 22.07 18.92
CA LYS A 328 3.18 22.45 19.77
C LYS A 328 2.46 23.65 19.18
N LEU A 329 3.22 24.68 18.80
CA LEU A 329 2.68 25.89 18.16
C LEU A 329 1.95 25.57 16.82
N MET A 330 2.54 24.73 15.98
CA MET A 330 1.93 24.33 14.70
C MET A 330 0.61 23.62 14.92
N VAL A 331 0.56 22.67 15.88
CA VAL A 331 -0.67 21.94 16.20
C VAL A 331 -1.71 22.87 16.85
N ALA A 332 -1.32 23.81 17.70
CA ALA A 332 -2.25 24.81 18.27
C ALA A 332 -2.92 25.64 17.17
N LYS A 333 -2.14 26.15 16.20
CA LYS A 333 -2.68 26.89 15.05
C LYS A 333 -3.56 26.00 14.15
N LEU A 334 -3.18 24.75 13.94
CA LEU A 334 -3.96 23.78 13.18
C LEU A 334 -5.35 23.59 13.80
N ILE A 335 -5.40 23.37 15.12
CA ILE A 335 -6.67 23.14 15.83
C ILE A 335 -7.51 24.41 15.92
N ASP A 336 -6.91 25.59 16.11
CA ASP A 336 -7.67 26.84 16.06
C ASP A 336 -8.32 27.05 14.68
N GLY A 337 -7.63 26.73 13.60
CA GLY A 337 -8.19 26.73 12.25
C GLY A 337 -9.28 25.68 12.05
N TYR A 338 -9.10 24.49 12.61
CA TYR A 338 -10.13 23.44 12.58
C TYR A 338 -11.38 23.84 13.36
N LEU A 339 -11.24 24.39 14.57
CA LEU A 339 -12.35 24.91 15.37
C LEU A 339 -13.15 26.00 14.63
N ALA A 340 -12.46 26.88 13.89
CA ALA A 340 -13.12 27.92 13.09
C ALA A 340 -13.94 27.33 11.92
N GLU A 341 -13.53 26.19 11.35
CA GLU A 341 -14.30 25.52 10.30
C GLU A 341 -15.49 24.75 10.85
N ILE A 342 -15.32 23.95 11.91
CA ILE A 342 -16.41 23.16 12.50
C ILE A 342 -17.44 24.04 13.22
N ALA A 343 -17.05 25.23 13.70
CA ALA A 343 -17.96 26.22 14.31
C ALA A 343 -19.10 26.67 13.36
N LYS A 344 -18.94 26.46 12.06
CA LYS A 344 -19.97 26.77 11.05
C LYS A 344 -21.08 25.70 11.00
N ASP A 345 -20.88 24.55 11.64
CA ASP A 345 -21.86 23.46 11.68
C ASP A 345 -22.95 23.78 12.76
N PRO A 346 -24.21 23.98 12.36
CA PRO A 346 -25.31 24.28 13.31
C PRO A 346 -25.58 23.12 14.27
N ASN A 347 -25.22 21.90 13.92
CA ASN A 347 -25.45 20.70 14.72
C ASN A 347 -24.30 20.35 15.67
N LEU A 348 -23.19 21.10 15.62
CA LEU A 348 -22.05 20.87 16.49
C LEU A 348 -22.43 21.04 17.96
N LEU A 349 -22.17 20.03 18.80
CA LEU A 349 -22.41 20.11 20.25
C LEU A 349 -21.37 21.02 20.91
N LEU A 350 -21.83 21.81 21.88
CA LEU A 350 -20.96 22.68 22.66
C LEU A 350 -19.88 21.88 23.41
N SER A 351 -20.24 20.70 23.92
CA SER A 351 -19.30 19.78 24.58
C SER A 351 -18.11 19.42 23.69
N ASP A 352 -18.36 19.08 22.43
CA ASP A 352 -17.32 18.63 21.50
C ASP A 352 -16.40 19.80 21.12
N PHE A 353 -16.98 21.00 20.92
CA PHE A 353 -16.21 22.21 20.67
C PHE A 353 -15.30 22.53 21.87
N LEU A 354 -15.86 22.54 23.09
CA LEU A 354 -15.12 22.87 24.32
C LEU A 354 -14.05 21.83 24.62
N ASN A 355 -14.37 20.53 24.55
CA ASN A 355 -13.42 19.45 24.81
C ASN A 355 -12.17 19.55 23.91
N LEU A 356 -12.36 19.88 22.63
CA LEU A 356 -11.23 20.04 21.71
C LEU A 356 -10.45 21.35 21.96
N ALA A 357 -11.15 22.45 22.28
CA ALA A 357 -10.53 23.71 22.62
C ALA A 357 -9.69 23.62 23.90
N GLU A 358 -10.15 22.89 24.91
CA GLU A 358 -9.47 22.67 26.20
C GLU A 358 -8.24 21.78 26.06
N LEU A 359 -8.30 20.72 25.24
CA LEU A 359 -7.14 19.89 24.96
C LEU A 359 -5.94 20.68 24.47
N VAL A 360 -6.18 21.70 23.65
CA VAL A 360 -5.14 22.53 23.08
C VAL A 360 -4.73 23.68 24.02
N SER A 361 -5.53 23.96 25.06
CA SER A 361 -5.16 24.97 26.09
C SER A 361 -3.92 24.53 26.89
N SER A 362 -3.67 23.23 27.00
CA SER A 362 -2.44 22.69 27.61
C SER A 362 -1.19 22.89 26.74
N ILE A 363 -1.36 23.27 25.47
CA ILE A 363 -0.26 23.60 24.55
C ILE A 363 -0.12 25.12 24.52
N SER A 364 1.12 25.61 24.63
CA SER A 364 1.42 27.05 24.61
C SER A 364 0.88 27.71 23.33
N ARG A 365 -0.25 28.42 23.43
CA ARG A 365 -0.77 29.31 22.38
C ARG A 365 -0.11 30.67 22.50
N PRO A 366 0.56 31.16 21.46
CA PRO A 366 1.16 32.50 21.51
C PRO A 366 0.12 33.63 21.39
N SER A 367 -1.06 33.31 20.82
CA SER A 367 -2.18 34.22 20.65
C SER A 367 -3.49 33.44 20.74
N HIS A 368 -4.50 34.04 21.35
CA HIS A 368 -5.85 33.47 21.44
C HIS A 368 -6.79 33.91 20.32
N ASP A 369 -6.35 34.73 19.36
CA ASP A 369 -7.17 35.29 18.28
C ASP A 369 -7.91 34.23 17.46
N GLY A 370 -7.22 33.11 17.13
CA GLY A 370 -7.81 31.99 16.38
C GLY A 370 -9.01 31.40 17.14
N LEU A 371 -8.82 31.12 18.44
CA LEU A 371 -9.83 30.56 19.29
C LEU A 371 -11.02 31.56 19.49
N TYR A 372 -10.74 32.84 19.71
CA TYR A 372 -11.81 33.85 19.83
C TYR A 372 -12.65 33.95 18.57
N ARG A 373 -12.05 33.91 17.39
CA ARG A 373 -12.77 33.88 16.12
C ARG A 373 -13.63 32.63 15.96
N ALA A 374 -13.14 31.48 16.38
CA ALA A 374 -13.90 30.24 16.34
C ALA A 374 -15.12 30.31 17.29
N ILE A 375 -14.95 30.85 18.53
CA ILE A 375 -16.01 31.06 19.50
C ILE A 375 -17.05 32.04 18.95
N ASP A 376 -16.64 33.17 18.40
CA ASP A 376 -17.54 34.17 17.79
C ASP A 376 -18.36 33.57 16.66
N THR A 377 -17.73 32.76 15.81
CA THR A 377 -18.43 32.05 14.73
C THR A 377 -19.45 31.05 15.28
N TYR A 378 -19.07 30.26 16.30
CA TYR A 378 -19.96 29.30 16.95
C TYR A 378 -21.20 29.98 17.56
N LEU A 379 -20.99 31.06 18.32
CA LEU A 379 -22.07 31.79 18.92
C LEU A 379 -23.01 32.41 17.87
N LYS A 380 -22.47 32.99 16.79
CA LYS A 380 -23.29 33.54 15.71
C LYS A 380 -24.16 32.48 15.05
N VAL A 381 -23.61 31.29 14.78
CA VAL A 381 -24.37 30.18 14.18
C VAL A 381 -25.47 29.70 15.13
N LYS A 382 -25.20 29.58 16.42
CA LYS A 382 -26.19 29.13 17.43
C LYS A 382 -27.26 30.18 17.76
N LEU A 383 -26.99 31.48 17.58
CA LEU A 383 -27.96 32.55 17.81
C LEU A 383 -28.95 32.72 16.65
N ILE A 384 -28.65 32.20 15.47
CA ILE A 384 -29.51 32.27 14.27
C ILE A 384 -30.53 31.11 14.26
N LEU A 385 -30.32 30.09 15.05
CA LEU A 385 -31.22 28.94 15.24
C LEU A 385 -32.18 29.19 16.41
#